data_6968848993aaa21429e6675f8ab8055a
#
_entry.id   6968848993aaa21429e6675f8ab8055a
#
_cell.length_a   1.000
_cell.length_b   1.000
_cell.length_c   1.000
_cell.angle_alpha   90.00
_cell.angle_beta   90.00
_cell.angle_gamma   90.00
#
_symmetry.space_group_name_H-M   'P 1'
#
loop_
_entity.id
_entity.type
_entity.pdbx_description
1 polymer ?
#
loop_
_entity_poly.entity_id
_entity_poly.type
_entity_poly.pdbx_seq_one_letter_code
_entity_poly.pdbx_strand_id
1 'polypeptide(L)'
;MELSKMLAMVDHTLLKPEATWAQIQQICDDAMKYHTATVCIPASYVARCKAYMQDRVDKVGVCTVIGFPTGYSTTAAKVFEAADAVKNGADEVDMVINIGMLKDGRDDEVLAEINAIKAACAGHPLKVIIETCLLTEEEKIRMCDIVSQSDADFIKTSTGFSTAGATFDDVALMKAHMKPGKGIKAAGGIASLDDAYKFIELGATRLGTSRIVKLVKNEEATGY
;
A
#
# COMPACT_ATOMS: atom_id res chain seq x y z
N MET A 1 17.38 2.61 14.12
CA MET A 1 15.95 2.69 14.53
C MET A 1 15.63 1.44 15.36
N GLU A 2 14.78 1.55 16.39
CA GLU A 2 14.30 0.40 17.15
C GLU A 2 13.33 -0.46 16.32
N LEU A 3 13.35 -1.78 16.54
CA LEU A 3 12.48 -2.74 15.83
C LEU A 3 10.98 -2.38 15.95
N SER A 4 10.53 -2.00 17.16
CA SER A 4 9.14 -1.59 17.40
C SER A 4 8.69 -0.40 16.54
N LYS A 5 9.58 0.57 16.35
CA LYS A 5 9.30 1.73 15.48
C LYS A 5 9.21 1.34 14.01
N MET A 6 10.05 0.40 13.56
CA MET A 6 9.97 -0.13 12.19
C MET A 6 8.68 -0.93 11.99
N LEU A 7 8.30 -1.80 12.93
CA LEU A 7 7.05 -2.56 12.87
C LEU A 7 5.81 -1.66 12.79
N ALA A 8 5.80 -0.54 13.52
CA ALA A 8 4.73 0.47 13.44
C ALA A 8 4.62 1.17 12.07
N MET A 9 5.57 0.95 11.15
CA MET A 9 5.54 1.41 9.77
C MET A 9 5.13 0.31 8.78
N VAL A 10 4.80 -0.89 9.25
CA VAL A 10 4.47 -2.04 8.40
C VAL A 10 2.96 -2.14 8.16
N ASP A 11 2.55 -2.23 6.90
CA ASP A 11 1.26 -2.78 6.50
C ASP A 11 1.45 -4.30 6.36
N HIS A 12 1.00 -5.07 7.36
CA HIS A 12 1.12 -6.53 7.37
C HIS A 12 0.15 -7.12 6.34
N THR A 13 0.68 -7.67 5.24
CA THR A 13 -0.05 -7.84 3.99
C THR A 13 -0.36 -9.29 3.67
N LEU A 14 -1.62 -9.58 3.29
CA LEU A 14 -2.05 -10.82 2.66
C LEU A 14 -3.12 -10.52 1.60
N LEU A 15 -2.74 -10.56 0.31
CA LEU A 15 -3.60 -10.22 -0.81
C LEU A 15 -3.77 -11.37 -1.82
N LYS A 16 -3.32 -12.59 -1.47
CA LYS A 16 -3.46 -13.75 -2.35
C LYS A 16 -4.95 -14.03 -2.63
N PRO A 17 -5.33 -14.31 -3.89
CA PRO A 17 -6.72 -14.59 -4.26
C PRO A 17 -7.36 -15.74 -3.48
N GLU A 18 -6.55 -16.75 -3.13
CA GLU A 18 -6.97 -17.93 -2.38
C GLU A 18 -6.93 -17.76 -0.85
N ALA A 19 -6.65 -16.53 -0.35
CA ALA A 19 -6.58 -16.30 1.09
C ALA A 19 -7.89 -16.66 1.80
N THR A 20 -7.78 -17.51 2.82
CA THR A 20 -8.92 -17.94 3.64
C THR A 20 -9.10 -17.06 4.86
N TRP A 21 -10.30 -17.11 5.47
CA TRP A 21 -10.56 -16.38 6.70
C TRP A 21 -9.57 -16.73 7.83
N ALA A 22 -9.22 -18.01 7.97
CA ALA A 22 -8.28 -18.43 9.00
C ALA A 22 -6.90 -17.76 8.83
N GLN A 23 -6.43 -17.59 7.59
CA GLN A 23 -5.19 -16.89 7.29
C GLN A 23 -5.31 -15.38 7.54
N ILE A 24 -6.43 -14.77 7.16
CA ILE A 24 -6.71 -13.35 7.43
C ILE A 24 -6.78 -13.09 8.94
N GLN A 25 -7.43 -13.96 9.69
CA GLN A 25 -7.50 -13.88 11.14
C GLN A 25 -6.10 -13.91 11.78
N GLN A 26 -5.24 -14.84 11.32
CA GLN A 26 -3.85 -14.91 11.78
C GLN A 26 -3.06 -13.62 11.49
N ILE A 27 -3.28 -13.01 10.30
CA ILE A 27 -2.69 -11.70 9.96
C ILE A 27 -3.14 -10.61 10.96
N CYS A 28 -4.42 -10.59 11.34
CA CYS A 28 -4.94 -9.65 12.33
C CYS A 28 -4.30 -9.88 13.71
N ASP A 29 -4.21 -11.14 14.17
CA ASP A 29 -3.59 -11.47 15.45
C ASP A 29 -2.10 -11.08 15.48
N ASP A 30 -1.37 -11.37 14.42
CA ASP A 30 0.03 -10.98 14.28
C ASP A 30 0.19 -9.46 14.27
N ALA A 31 -0.62 -8.75 13.52
CA ALA A 31 -0.57 -7.28 13.43
C ALA A 31 -0.81 -6.62 14.80
N MET A 32 -1.79 -7.10 15.55
CA MET A 32 -2.07 -6.61 16.90
C MET A 32 -0.92 -6.93 17.86
N LYS A 33 -0.39 -8.15 17.83
CA LYS A 33 0.73 -8.58 18.70
C LYS A 33 2.00 -7.76 18.46
N TYR A 34 2.29 -7.43 17.20
CA TYR A 34 3.51 -6.74 16.79
C TYR A 34 3.31 -5.25 16.53
N HIS A 35 2.10 -4.71 16.81
CA HIS A 35 1.75 -3.30 16.67
C HIS A 35 2.12 -2.73 15.30
N THR A 36 1.73 -3.43 14.22
CA THR A 36 1.92 -2.92 12.86
C THR A 36 0.99 -1.74 12.57
N ALA A 37 1.29 -0.95 11.53
CA ALA A 37 0.45 0.19 11.15
C ALA A 37 -0.96 -0.27 10.74
N THR A 38 -1.02 -1.25 9.86
CA THR A 38 -2.29 -1.83 9.38
C THR A 38 -2.13 -3.32 9.08
N VAL A 39 -3.28 -4.00 8.91
CA VAL A 39 -3.39 -5.20 8.08
C VAL A 39 -3.80 -4.76 6.69
N CYS A 40 -3.16 -5.27 5.63
CA CYS A 40 -3.54 -4.99 4.24
C CYS A 40 -4.09 -6.26 3.60
N ILE A 41 -5.39 -6.27 3.31
CA ILE A 41 -6.18 -7.46 3.02
C ILE A 41 -7.16 -7.23 1.85
N PRO A 42 -7.71 -8.31 1.22
CA PRO A 42 -8.72 -8.17 0.19
C PRO A 42 -9.99 -7.45 0.70
N ALA A 43 -10.61 -6.63 -0.14
CA ALA A 43 -11.76 -5.80 0.22
C ALA A 43 -12.94 -6.60 0.82
N SER A 44 -13.17 -7.82 0.35
CA SER A 44 -14.23 -8.71 0.85
C SER A 44 -14.10 -9.10 2.33
N TYR A 45 -12.90 -8.94 2.93
CA TYR A 45 -12.65 -9.24 4.33
C TYR A 45 -12.68 -8.01 5.25
N VAL A 46 -12.76 -6.78 4.71
CA VAL A 46 -12.65 -5.53 5.49
C VAL A 46 -13.66 -5.51 6.64
N ALA A 47 -14.95 -5.65 6.36
CA ALA A 47 -15.99 -5.60 7.41
C ALA A 47 -15.79 -6.67 8.48
N ARG A 48 -15.39 -7.89 8.07
CA ARG A 48 -15.17 -9.01 9.00
C ARG A 48 -13.93 -8.77 9.87
N CYS A 49 -12.83 -8.23 9.30
CA CYS A 49 -11.64 -7.87 10.06
C CYS A 49 -11.91 -6.75 11.05
N LYS A 50 -12.64 -5.73 10.61
CA LYS A 50 -13.02 -4.61 11.48
C LYS A 50 -13.83 -5.11 12.69
N ALA A 51 -14.84 -5.95 12.48
CA ALA A 51 -15.62 -6.57 13.55
C ALA A 51 -14.76 -7.47 14.45
N TYR A 52 -13.81 -8.21 13.88
CA TYR A 52 -12.92 -9.09 14.66
C TYR A 52 -11.98 -8.32 15.58
N MET A 53 -11.50 -7.14 15.15
CA MET A 53 -10.51 -6.35 15.90
C MET A 53 -11.14 -5.24 16.77
N GLN A 54 -12.44 -4.92 16.62
CA GLN A 54 -13.04 -3.71 17.21
C GLN A 54 -12.96 -3.64 18.75
N ASP A 55 -13.07 -4.76 19.44
CA ASP A 55 -13.08 -4.84 20.89
C ASP A 55 -11.70 -5.18 21.50
N ARG A 56 -10.67 -5.18 20.67
CA ARG A 56 -9.30 -5.48 21.10
C ARG A 56 -8.55 -4.22 21.52
N VAL A 57 -7.73 -4.35 22.59
CA VAL A 57 -6.97 -3.22 23.16
C VAL A 57 -5.93 -2.70 22.18
N ASP A 58 -5.26 -3.61 21.47
CA ASP A 58 -4.19 -3.30 20.51
C ASP A 58 -4.76 -3.11 19.10
N LYS A 59 -5.55 -2.07 18.92
CA LYS A 59 -6.17 -1.77 17.62
C LYS A 59 -5.12 -1.46 16.57
N VAL A 60 -5.30 -2.09 15.40
CA VAL A 60 -4.51 -1.87 14.19
C VAL A 60 -5.46 -1.41 13.08
N GLY A 61 -5.01 -0.54 12.19
CA GLY A 61 -5.81 -0.10 11.06
C GLY A 61 -6.07 -1.23 10.05
N VAL A 62 -7.18 -1.13 9.31
CA VAL A 62 -7.49 -2.01 8.17
C VAL A 62 -7.22 -1.24 6.88
N CYS A 63 -6.27 -1.71 6.09
CA CYS A 63 -5.99 -1.24 4.74
C CYS A 63 -6.55 -2.24 3.72
N THR A 64 -7.03 -1.75 2.59
CA THR A 64 -7.39 -2.60 1.46
C THR A 64 -6.95 -2.00 0.13
N VAL A 65 -7.12 -2.74 -0.96
CA VAL A 65 -6.70 -2.36 -2.30
C VAL A 65 -7.90 -2.20 -3.22
N ILE A 66 -7.81 -1.29 -4.20
CA ILE A 66 -8.82 -1.04 -5.23
C ILE A 66 -8.21 -0.91 -6.62
N GLY A 67 -8.98 -1.21 -7.67
CA GLY A 67 -8.46 -1.29 -9.04
C GLY A 67 -7.31 -2.28 -9.16
N PHE A 68 -7.23 -3.25 -8.28
CA PHE A 68 -6.05 -4.07 -8.03
C PHE A 68 -6.15 -5.46 -8.68
N PRO A 69 -5.03 -6.01 -9.21
CA PRO A 69 -3.70 -5.39 -9.25
C PRO A 69 -3.40 -4.60 -10.53
N THR A 70 -4.29 -4.56 -11.49
CA THR A 70 -4.02 -4.13 -12.87
C THR A 70 -4.18 -2.63 -13.15
N GLY A 71 -4.98 -1.93 -12.36
CA GLY A 71 -5.19 -0.49 -12.47
C GLY A 71 -6.05 0.00 -13.65
N TYR A 72 -6.44 -0.87 -14.60
CA TYR A 72 -7.13 -0.48 -15.83
C TYR A 72 -8.67 -0.40 -15.73
N SER A 73 -9.23 -0.60 -14.53
CA SER A 73 -10.67 -0.35 -14.33
C SER A 73 -11.01 1.12 -14.57
N THR A 74 -12.25 1.41 -14.90
CA THR A 74 -12.71 2.80 -15.07
C THR A 74 -12.60 3.56 -13.74
N THR A 75 -12.41 4.88 -13.81
CA THR A 75 -12.40 5.74 -12.62
C THR A 75 -13.67 5.57 -11.79
N ALA A 76 -14.84 5.48 -12.42
CA ALA A 76 -16.11 5.28 -11.72
C ALA A 76 -16.14 3.96 -10.92
N ALA A 77 -15.59 2.87 -11.46
CA ALA A 77 -15.47 1.60 -10.75
C ALA A 77 -14.56 1.72 -9.52
N LYS A 78 -13.38 2.33 -9.67
CA LYS A 78 -12.44 2.55 -8.57
C LYS A 78 -13.01 3.47 -7.48
N VAL A 79 -13.74 4.52 -7.86
CA VAL A 79 -14.45 5.41 -6.92
C VAL A 79 -15.48 4.63 -6.11
N PHE A 80 -16.26 3.76 -6.77
CA PHE A 80 -17.21 2.89 -6.08
C PHE A 80 -16.50 1.93 -5.11
N GLU A 81 -15.42 1.27 -5.55
CA GLU A 81 -14.64 0.36 -4.69
C GLU A 81 -14.08 1.09 -3.46
N ALA A 82 -13.56 2.32 -3.60
CA ALA A 82 -13.05 3.12 -2.49
C ALA A 82 -14.15 3.48 -1.49
N ALA A 83 -15.30 3.96 -1.97
CA ALA A 83 -16.44 4.30 -1.13
C ALA A 83 -16.99 3.07 -0.38
N ASP A 84 -17.08 1.92 -1.07
CA ASP A 84 -17.54 0.66 -0.46
C ASP A 84 -16.54 0.16 0.59
N ALA A 85 -15.23 0.22 0.31
CA ALA A 85 -14.19 -0.15 1.26
C ALA A 85 -14.26 0.66 2.55
N VAL A 86 -14.38 1.99 2.45
CA VAL A 86 -14.52 2.88 3.60
C VAL A 86 -15.82 2.61 4.37
N LYS A 87 -16.95 2.44 3.67
CA LYS A 87 -18.23 2.07 4.28
C LYS A 87 -18.14 0.77 5.07
N ASN A 88 -17.35 -0.20 4.60
CA ASN A 88 -17.11 -1.48 5.26
C ASN A 88 -16.09 -1.38 6.41
N GLY A 89 -15.48 -0.21 6.63
CA GLY A 89 -14.59 0.07 7.76
C GLY A 89 -13.10 0.04 7.43
N ALA A 90 -12.70 0.18 6.15
CA ALA A 90 -11.30 0.40 5.81
C ALA A 90 -10.82 1.74 6.40
N ASP A 91 -9.68 1.71 7.09
CA ASP A 91 -9.01 2.90 7.63
C ASP A 91 -8.07 3.54 6.61
N GLU A 92 -7.56 2.76 5.63
CA GLU A 92 -6.69 3.22 4.54
C GLU A 92 -7.01 2.46 3.25
N VAL A 93 -6.76 3.10 2.11
CA VAL A 93 -7.00 2.51 0.77
C VAL A 93 -5.75 2.68 -0.09
N ASP A 94 -5.34 1.60 -0.78
CA ASP A 94 -4.27 1.60 -1.78
C ASP A 94 -4.90 1.44 -3.18
N MET A 95 -4.79 2.42 -4.05
CA MET A 95 -5.25 2.34 -5.45
C MET A 95 -4.11 2.00 -6.40
N VAL A 96 -4.41 1.34 -7.51
CA VAL A 96 -3.48 1.23 -8.65
C VAL A 96 -3.87 2.24 -9.71
N ILE A 97 -2.90 3.01 -10.23
CA ILE A 97 -3.13 3.95 -11.34
C ILE A 97 -3.52 3.22 -12.63
N ASN A 98 -4.14 3.93 -13.57
CA ASN A 98 -4.23 3.44 -14.94
C ASN A 98 -2.89 3.69 -15.65
N ILE A 99 -2.05 2.64 -15.69
CA ILE A 99 -0.70 2.70 -16.28
C ILE A 99 -0.76 3.06 -17.77
N GLY A 100 -1.78 2.57 -18.49
CA GLY A 100 -1.98 2.91 -19.89
C GLY A 100 -2.19 4.40 -20.11
N MET A 101 -3.01 5.05 -19.27
CA MET A 101 -3.20 6.52 -19.35
C MET A 101 -1.89 7.27 -19.13
N LEU A 102 -1.07 6.85 -18.16
CA LEU A 102 0.23 7.47 -17.92
C LEU A 102 1.16 7.32 -19.13
N LYS A 103 1.22 6.13 -19.74
CA LYS A 103 2.04 5.87 -20.93
C LYS A 103 1.58 6.67 -22.16
N ASP A 104 0.29 6.92 -22.27
CA ASP A 104 -0.29 7.78 -23.31
C ASP A 104 -0.04 9.29 -23.06
N GLY A 105 0.63 9.65 -21.95
CA GLY A 105 0.88 11.06 -21.59
C GLY A 105 -0.36 11.80 -21.09
N ARG A 106 -1.40 11.09 -20.62
CA ARG A 106 -2.67 11.65 -20.12
C ARG A 106 -2.58 11.99 -18.63
N ASP A 107 -1.59 12.78 -18.25
CA ASP A 107 -1.24 13.07 -16.85
C ASP A 107 -2.37 13.76 -16.09
N ASP A 108 -3.09 14.69 -16.75
CA ASP A 108 -4.24 15.38 -16.13
C ASP A 108 -5.37 14.41 -15.79
N GLU A 109 -5.57 13.37 -16.60
CA GLU A 109 -6.61 12.37 -16.34
C GLU A 109 -6.18 11.41 -15.20
N VAL A 110 -4.89 11.06 -15.12
CA VAL A 110 -4.34 10.31 -13.98
C VAL A 110 -4.50 11.12 -12.68
N LEU A 111 -4.20 12.40 -12.70
CA LEU A 111 -4.40 13.31 -11.56
C LEU A 111 -5.87 13.40 -11.16
N ALA A 112 -6.76 13.57 -12.14
CA ALA A 112 -8.21 13.63 -11.90
C ALA A 112 -8.75 12.31 -11.30
N GLU A 113 -8.27 11.15 -11.78
CA GLU A 113 -8.62 9.84 -11.23
C GLU A 113 -8.20 9.74 -9.75
N ILE A 114 -6.95 10.09 -9.42
CA ILE A 114 -6.45 10.05 -8.03
C ILE A 114 -7.31 10.92 -7.11
N ASN A 115 -7.62 12.15 -7.53
CA ASN A 115 -8.41 13.08 -6.72
C ASN A 115 -9.87 12.63 -6.55
N ALA A 116 -10.47 12.07 -7.60
CA ALA A 116 -11.82 11.50 -7.52
C ALA A 116 -11.89 10.32 -6.52
N ILE A 117 -10.88 9.45 -6.54
CA ILE A 117 -10.79 8.32 -5.59
C ILE A 117 -10.49 8.83 -4.18
N LYS A 118 -9.60 9.82 -4.01
CA LYS A 118 -9.32 10.43 -2.69
C LYS A 118 -10.57 11.04 -2.07
N ALA A 119 -11.39 11.71 -2.86
CA ALA A 119 -12.67 12.24 -2.37
C ALA A 119 -13.59 11.13 -1.86
N ALA A 120 -13.63 9.98 -2.55
CA ALA A 120 -14.42 8.81 -2.14
C ALA A 120 -13.88 8.12 -0.86
N CYS A 121 -12.60 8.35 -0.52
CA CYS A 121 -12.02 7.87 0.73
C CYS A 121 -12.48 8.65 1.97
N ALA A 122 -13.30 9.70 1.83
CA ALA A 122 -13.95 10.43 2.93
C ALA A 122 -13.01 10.84 4.08
N GLY A 123 -11.82 11.33 3.74
CA GLY A 123 -10.79 11.75 4.70
C GLY A 123 -9.77 10.67 5.08
N HIS A 124 -10.04 9.40 4.78
CA HIS A 124 -9.08 8.32 5.02
C HIS A 124 -7.86 8.42 4.09
N PRO A 125 -6.67 7.97 4.53
CA PRO A 125 -5.47 7.96 3.72
C PRO A 125 -5.63 7.14 2.42
N LEU A 126 -5.19 7.74 1.31
CA LEU A 126 -5.07 7.10 0.01
C LEU A 126 -3.60 6.94 -0.36
N LYS A 127 -3.20 5.72 -0.77
CA LYS A 127 -1.87 5.43 -1.29
C LYS A 127 -1.96 5.07 -2.77
N VAL A 128 -1.11 5.67 -3.59
CA VAL A 128 -1.14 5.55 -5.04
C VAL A 128 -0.04 4.59 -5.51
N ILE A 129 -0.43 3.39 -5.92
CA ILE A 129 0.48 2.39 -6.48
C ILE A 129 0.76 2.76 -7.94
N ILE A 130 2.04 2.99 -8.26
CA ILE A 130 2.46 3.36 -9.60
C ILE A 130 3.03 2.19 -10.41
N GLU A 131 3.30 1.04 -9.78
CA GLU A 131 3.89 -0.18 -10.37
C GLU A 131 5.22 0.11 -11.06
N THR A 132 6.22 0.47 -10.29
CA THR A 132 7.53 0.99 -10.77
C THR A 132 8.22 0.09 -11.79
N CYS A 133 8.04 -1.23 -11.68
CA CYS A 133 8.67 -2.18 -12.61
C CYS A 133 8.14 -2.10 -14.05
N LEU A 134 7.01 -1.42 -14.29
CA LEU A 134 6.43 -1.21 -15.62
C LEU A 134 6.70 0.20 -16.17
N LEU A 135 7.41 1.05 -15.41
CA LEU A 135 7.63 2.46 -15.73
C LEU A 135 9.10 2.74 -16.07
N THR A 136 9.32 3.66 -17.00
CA THR A 136 10.63 4.28 -17.20
C THR A 136 10.95 5.24 -16.06
N GLU A 137 12.21 5.67 -15.93
CA GLU A 137 12.60 6.66 -14.93
C GLU A 137 11.84 7.98 -15.08
N GLU A 138 11.68 8.46 -16.32
CA GLU A 138 10.90 9.67 -16.63
C GLU A 138 9.44 9.54 -16.20
N GLU A 139 8.81 8.39 -16.44
CA GLU A 139 7.44 8.11 -16.02
C GLU A 139 7.31 8.06 -14.50
N LYS A 140 8.30 7.52 -13.77
CA LYS A 140 8.34 7.54 -12.30
C LYS A 140 8.46 8.97 -11.76
N ILE A 141 9.29 9.82 -12.38
CA ILE A 141 9.41 11.24 -12.01
C ILE A 141 8.09 11.97 -12.26
N ARG A 142 7.46 11.78 -13.43
CA ARG A 142 6.12 12.34 -13.73
C ARG A 142 5.08 11.91 -12.68
N MET A 143 5.10 10.64 -12.28
CA MET A 143 4.20 10.16 -11.21
C MET A 143 4.48 10.81 -9.85
N CYS A 144 5.74 11.08 -9.51
CA CYS A 144 6.06 11.85 -8.31
C CYS A 144 5.45 13.26 -8.36
N ASP A 145 5.49 13.92 -9.52
CA ASP A 145 4.88 15.23 -9.72
C ASP A 145 3.36 15.17 -9.64
N ILE A 146 2.72 14.20 -10.30
CA ILE A 146 1.26 14.00 -10.28
C ILE A 146 0.77 13.73 -8.84
N VAL A 147 1.39 12.79 -8.13
CA VAL A 147 1.00 12.48 -6.75
C VAL A 147 1.27 13.65 -5.83
N SER A 148 2.34 14.42 -6.05
CA SER A 148 2.63 15.63 -5.28
C SER A 148 1.58 16.74 -5.46
N GLN A 149 0.94 16.82 -6.62
CA GLN A 149 -0.14 17.76 -6.93
C GLN A 149 -1.51 17.26 -6.47
N SER A 150 -1.68 15.95 -6.31
CA SER A 150 -2.94 15.34 -5.91
C SER A 150 -3.22 15.49 -4.41
N ASP A 151 -4.45 15.15 -4.01
CA ASP A 151 -4.86 15.09 -2.61
C ASP A 151 -4.48 13.77 -1.91
N ALA A 152 -3.83 12.81 -2.62
CA ALA A 152 -3.39 11.54 -2.04
C ALA A 152 -2.31 11.74 -0.97
N ASP A 153 -2.22 10.82 -0.04
CA ASP A 153 -1.32 10.91 1.12
C ASP A 153 0.04 10.25 0.87
N PHE A 154 0.08 9.20 0.02
CA PHE A 154 1.29 8.44 -0.26
C PHE A 154 1.44 8.13 -1.75
N ILE A 155 2.70 8.05 -2.20
CA ILE A 155 3.08 7.28 -3.37
C ILE A 155 3.54 5.88 -2.94
N LYS A 156 3.18 4.84 -3.69
CA LYS A 156 3.56 3.44 -3.40
C LYS A 156 4.21 2.81 -4.63
N THR A 157 5.27 2.05 -4.42
CA THR A 157 6.04 1.45 -5.52
C THR A 157 5.27 0.41 -6.32
N SER A 158 4.70 -0.60 -5.67
CA SER A 158 4.35 -1.85 -6.35
C SER A 158 3.12 -2.53 -5.77
N THR A 159 2.45 -3.33 -6.60
CA THR A 159 1.37 -4.23 -6.17
C THR A 159 1.88 -5.49 -5.47
N GLY A 160 3.05 -5.99 -5.88
CA GLY A 160 3.56 -7.31 -5.52
C GLY A 160 3.03 -8.45 -6.42
N PHE A 161 2.27 -8.12 -7.47
CA PHE A 161 1.67 -9.07 -8.42
C PHE A 161 2.18 -8.88 -9.86
N SER A 162 3.23 -8.11 -10.06
CA SER A 162 3.88 -7.89 -11.34
C SER A 162 5.28 -8.52 -11.37
N THR A 163 6.15 -8.08 -12.28
CA THR A 163 7.45 -8.69 -12.55
C THR A 163 8.51 -8.41 -11.49
N ALA A 164 8.35 -7.31 -10.70
CA ALA A 164 9.26 -6.96 -9.60
C ALA A 164 8.51 -6.16 -8.51
N GLY A 165 9.12 -6.08 -7.32
CA GLY A 165 8.68 -5.23 -6.21
C GLY A 165 9.50 -3.95 -6.10
N ALA A 166 9.49 -3.32 -4.91
CA ALA A 166 10.27 -2.14 -4.60
C ALA A 166 11.77 -2.37 -4.80
N THR A 167 12.46 -1.38 -5.34
CA THR A 167 13.92 -1.29 -5.36
C THR A 167 14.41 -0.12 -4.52
N PHE A 168 15.65 -0.17 -4.06
CA PHE A 168 16.26 0.93 -3.31
C PHE A 168 16.35 2.20 -4.17
N ASP A 169 16.67 2.04 -5.45
CA ASP A 169 16.76 3.14 -6.40
C ASP A 169 15.40 3.82 -6.63
N ASP A 170 14.31 3.04 -6.73
CA ASP A 170 12.96 3.60 -6.85
C ASP A 170 12.57 4.45 -5.65
N VAL A 171 12.87 3.98 -4.42
CA VAL A 171 12.55 4.74 -3.21
C VAL A 171 13.41 5.99 -3.10
N ALA A 172 14.71 5.90 -3.45
CA ALA A 172 15.61 7.06 -3.49
C ALA A 172 15.14 8.10 -4.52
N LEU A 173 14.74 7.66 -5.72
CA LEU A 173 14.16 8.52 -6.76
C LEU A 173 12.89 9.21 -6.27
N MET A 174 11.95 8.45 -5.69
CA MET A 174 10.73 9.02 -5.12
C MET A 174 11.06 10.06 -4.04
N LYS A 175 12.02 9.76 -3.16
CA LYS A 175 12.44 10.71 -2.11
C LYS A 175 12.99 12.00 -2.68
N ALA A 176 13.72 11.93 -3.80
CA ALA A 176 14.30 13.09 -4.45
C ALA A 176 13.25 13.98 -5.16
N HIS A 177 12.15 13.38 -5.67
CA HIS A 177 11.19 14.08 -6.52
C HIS A 177 9.83 14.36 -5.85
N MET A 178 9.48 13.66 -4.77
CA MET A 178 8.23 13.93 -4.04
C MET A 178 8.31 15.24 -3.26
N LYS A 179 7.22 16.03 -3.30
CA LYS A 179 7.10 17.22 -2.45
C LYS A 179 6.97 16.83 -0.97
N PRO A 180 7.45 17.69 -0.05
CA PRO A 180 7.27 17.48 1.39
C PRO A 180 5.79 17.30 1.78
N GLY A 181 5.54 16.47 2.80
CA GLY A 181 4.19 16.21 3.33
C GLY A 181 3.52 14.96 2.79
N LYS A 182 4.07 14.33 1.75
CA LYS A 182 3.60 13.04 1.23
C LYS A 182 4.47 11.90 1.72
N GLY A 183 3.84 10.77 2.05
CA GLY A 183 4.54 9.54 2.41
C GLY A 183 5.02 8.73 1.20
N ILE A 184 6.01 7.88 1.43
CA ILE A 184 6.50 6.89 0.45
C ILE A 184 6.27 5.50 1.03
N LYS A 185 5.55 4.64 0.31
CA LYS A 185 5.38 3.24 0.69
C LYS A 185 6.19 2.33 -0.24
N ALA A 186 7.18 1.64 0.31
CA ALA A 186 7.86 0.55 -0.38
C ALA A 186 7.06 -0.74 -0.20
N ALA A 187 6.76 -1.47 -1.29
CA ALA A 187 5.99 -2.71 -1.24
C ALA A 187 6.51 -3.75 -2.21
N GLY A 188 6.49 -5.03 -1.79
CA GLY A 188 7.12 -6.13 -2.51
C GLY A 188 8.65 -6.08 -2.42
N GLY A 189 9.31 -7.23 -2.55
CA GLY A 189 10.78 -7.29 -2.56
C GLY A 189 11.47 -7.10 -1.20
N ILE A 190 10.76 -6.80 -0.12
CA ILE A 190 11.34 -6.63 1.22
C ILE A 190 11.56 -8.03 1.82
N ALA A 191 12.79 -8.54 1.73
CA ALA A 191 13.12 -9.92 2.04
C ALA A 191 13.74 -10.12 3.44
N SER A 192 14.31 -9.06 4.03
CA SER A 192 15.03 -9.09 5.31
C SER A 192 14.72 -7.86 6.16
N LEU A 193 15.12 -7.90 7.44
CA LEU A 193 15.06 -6.73 8.32
C LEU A 193 16.01 -5.63 7.81
N ASP A 194 17.16 -6.00 7.27
CA ASP A 194 18.13 -5.05 6.71
C ASP A 194 17.54 -4.31 5.50
N ASP A 195 16.80 -5.02 4.63
CA ASP A 195 16.07 -4.36 3.53
C ASP A 195 15.05 -3.35 4.07
N ALA A 196 14.29 -3.73 5.10
CA ALA A 196 13.29 -2.85 5.71
C ALA A 196 13.94 -1.57 6.27
N TYR A 197 15.02 -1.71 7.02
CA TYR A 197 15.77 -0.56 7.53
C TYR A 197 16.36 0.29 6.40
N LYS A 198 16.87 -0.35 5.35
CA LYS A 198 17.44 0.37 4.19
C LYS A 198 16.39 1.17 3.43
N PHE A 199 15.19 0.62 3.21
CA PHE A 199 14.09 1.36 2.60
C PHE A 199 13.69 2.58 3.43
N ILE A 200 13.65 2.45 4.76
CA ILE A 200 13.33 3.57 5.66
C ILE A 200 14.42 4.64 5.61
N GLU A 201 15.70 4.24 5.62
CA GLU A 201 16.84 5.15 5.49
C GLU A 201 16.77 5.96 4.20
N LEU A 202 16.35 5.33 3.10
CA LEU A 202 16.17 5.98 1.79
C LEU A 202 14.93 6.85 1.69
N GLY A 203 14.06 6.86 2.70
CA GLY A 203 12.93 7.77 2.79
C GLY A 203 11.54 7.13 2.78
N ALA A 204 11.44 5.79 2.77
CA ALA A 204 10.16 5.14 2.96
C ALA A 204 9.61 5.44 4.38
N THR A 205 8.34 5.80 4.45
CA THR A 205 7.61 6.05 5.69
C THR A 205 6.56 4.97 5.96
N ARG A 206 6.41 4.01 5.04
CA ARG A 206 5.53 2.85 5.14
C ARG A 206 6.13 1.67 4.37
N LEU A 207 5.95 0.46 4.87
CA LEU A 207 6.43 -0.78 4.28
C LEU A 207 5.28 -1.75 4.06
N GLY A 208 5.06 -2.20 2.82
CA GLY A 208 4.07 -3.24 2.49
C GLY A 208 4.74 -4.60 2.37
N THR A 209 4.56 -5.47 3.36
CA THR A 209 5.25 -6.77 3.39
C THR A 209 4.49 -7.81 4.18
N SER A 210 4.64 -9.08 3.77
CA SER A 210 4.17 -10.25 4.53
C SER A 210 5.30 -10.92 5.32
N ARG A 211 6.58 -10.54 5.07
CA ARG A 211 7.74 -11.26 5.58
C ARG A 211 8.25 -10.77 6.91
N ILE A 212 8.26 -9.46 7.15
CA ILE A 212 8.92 -8.87 8.32
C ILE A 212 8.38 -9.44 9.63
N VAL A 213 7.07 -9.52 9.80
CA VAL A 213 6.47 -10.10 11.01
C VAL A 213 6.85 -11.59 11.16
N LYS A 214 6.91 -12.35 10.05
CA LYS A 214 7.33 -13.75 10.07
C LYS A 214 8.80 -13.92 10.47
N LEU A 215 9.68 -13.04 10.01
CA LEU A 215 11.10 -13.03 10.43
C LEU A 215 11.24 -12.72 11.90
N VAL A 216 10.48 -11.76 12.41
CA VAL A 216 10.46 -11.43 13.84
C VAL A 216 9.93 -12.58 14.68
N LYS A 217 8.99 -13.37 14.17
CA LYS A 217 8.49 -14.60 14.81
C LYS A 217 9.48 -15.77 14.72
N ASN A 218 10.64 -15.64 14.05
CA ASN A 218 11.57 -16.73 13.71
C ASN A 218 10.92 -17.84 12.86
N GLU A 219 9.98 -17.48 12.00
CA GLU A 219 9.37 -18.37 11.03
C GLU A 219 10.08 -18.28 9.69
N GLU A 220 10.20 -19.41 8.96
CA GLU A 220 10.69 -19.38 7.59
C GLU A 220 9.79 -18.49 6.72
N ALA A 221 10.35 -17.44 6.17
CA ALA A 221 9.64 -16.53 5.28
C ALA A 221 9.42 -17.20 3.91
N THR A 222 8.33 -17.96 3.80
CA THR A 222 7.87 -18.42 2.48
C THR A 222 7.38 -17.22 1.69
N GLY A 223 8.04 -16.94 0.57
CA GLY A 223 7.67 -15.81 -0.28
C GLY A 223 6.23 -15.85 -0.80
N TYR A 224 5.80 -14.75 -1.43
CA TYR A 224 4.64 -14.77 -2.29
C TYR A 224 4.75 -15.83 -3.37
#